data_abba025baaee8590f9de9fb954523834
#
_entry.id   abba025baaee8590f9de9fb954523834
#
_cell.length_a   1.000
_cell.length_b   1.000
_cell.length_c   1.000
_cell.angle_alpha   90.00
_cell.angle_beta   90.00
_cell.angle_gamma   90.00
#
_symmetry.space_group_name_H-M   'P 1'
#
loop_
_entity.id
_entity.type
_entity.pdbx_description
1 polymer ?
#
loop_
_entity_poly.entity_id
_entity_poly.type
_entity_poly.pdbx_seq_one_letter_code
_entity_poly.pdbx_strand_id
1 'polypeptide(L)'
;IEEVTSHKVHDYESLDVIFAEFGTRRRHSYHVHDVVMRTLTKSHRHNFSGSSNVHFAMKYQVKPIGTHAHEWFMFHAAEYGFKMSNAMSLEHWVDVYRGDLGVALSDTYTTDVFFKQFDTKFAKLFDGVRHDSGDPIEFANKTIEHYKKFGINPLSKYIIFSDGLTPEKV
;
A
#
# COMPACT_ATOMS: atom_id res chain seq x y z
N ILE A 1 5.62 5.32 24.35
CA ILE A 1 4.98 5.31 23.00
C ILE A 1 5.48 6.49 22.21
N GLU A 2 5.32 7.71 22.70
CA GLU A 2 5.73 8.93 21.99
C GLU A 2 7.22 8.92 21.63
N GLU A 3 8.10 8.55 22.57
CA GLU A 3 9.53 8.42 22.35
C GLU A 3 9.88 7.39 21.25
N VAL A 4 9.31 6.18 21.35
CA VAL A 4 9.52 5.13 20.34
C VAL A 4 9.03 5.57 18.95
N THR A 5 7.87 6.24 18.88
CA THR A 5 7.36 6.76 17.63
C THR A 5 8.28 7.83 17.05
N SER A 6 8.78 8.74 17.89
CA SER A 6 9.69 9.81 17.46
C SER A 6 11.02 9.27 16.93
N HIS A 7 11.60 8.24 17.59
CA HIS A 7 12.82 7.59 17.10
C HIS A 7 12.60 6.95 15.73
N LYS A 8 11.55 6.14 15.55
CA LYS A 8 11.25 5.53 14.24
C LYS A 8 11.08 6.56 13.13
N VAL A 9 10.42 7.67 13.44
CA VAL A 9 10.23 8.73 12.46
C VAL A 9 11.54 9.38 12.09
N HIS A 10 12.41 9.65 13.08
CA HIS A 10 13.75 10.18 12.83
C HIS A 10 14.58 9.26 11.92
N ASP A 11 14.51 7.94 12.16
CA ASP A 11 15.18 6.96 11.32
C ASP A 11 14.67 7.01 9.88
N TYR A 12 13.35 7.04 9.66
CA TYR A 12 12.75 7.16 8.32
C TYR A 12 13.08 8.50 7.65
N GLU A 13 13.16 9.59 8.40
CA GLU A 13 13.60 10.88 7.86
C GLU A 13 15.07 10.84 7.43
N SER A 14 15.94 10.20 8.20
CA SER A 14 17.36 10.07 7.87
C SER A 14 17.59 9.21 6.63
N LEU A 15 16.69 8.28 6.33
CA LEU A 15 16.69 7.42 5.14
C LEU A 15 15.94 8.04 3.94
N ASP A 16 15.36 9.23 4.10
CA ASP A 16 14.50 9.89 3.11
C ASP A 16 13.32 9.03 2.62
N VAL A 17 12.74 8.25 3.53
CA VAL A 17 11.66 7.31 3.22
C VAL A 17 10.30 7.97 3.39
N ILE A 18 9.46 7.89 2.37
CA ILE A 18 8.03 8.25 2.47
C ILE A 18 7.27 7.08 3.09
N PHE A 19 6.58 7.33 4.19
CA PHE A 19 5.82 6.31 4.90
C PHE A 19 4.38 6.72 5.20
N ALA A 20 3.56 5.72 5.48
CA ALA A 20 2.16 5.85 5.85
C ALA A 20 1.84 5.07 7.13
N GLU A 21 0.84 5.53 7.87
CA GLU A 21 0.35 4.86 9.07
C GLU A 21 -0.77 3.87 8.70
N PHE A 22 -0.59 2.58 9.05
CA PHE A 22 -1.52 1.47 8.79
C PHE A 22 -1.83 0.63 10.04
N GLY A 23 -1.68 1.20 11.23
CA GLY A 23 -1.72 0.48 12.51
C GLY A 23 -3.10 0.13 13.04
N THR A 24 -4.20 0.56 12.42
CA THR A 24 -5.56 0.42 12.99
C THR A 24 -5.90 -0.99 13.45
N ARG A 25 -5.64 -2.00 12.63
CA ARG A 25 -5.97 -3.41 12.93
C ARG A 25 -5.16 -3.98 14.10
N ARG A 26 -3.93 -3.50 14.30
CA ARG A 26 -2.97 -4.03 15.28
C ARG A 26 -2.73 -3.10 16.46
N ARG A 27 -3.47 -2.01 16.57
CA ARG A 27 -3.32 -1.05 17.68
C ARG A 27 -3.70 -1.69 19.02
N HIS A 28 -2.97 -1.36 20.06
CA HIS A 28 -3.30 -1.80 21.42
C HIS A 28 -4.60 -1.19 21.95
N SER A 29 -4.83 0.10 21.63
CA SER A 29 -6.07 0.81 21.98
C SER A 29 -6.23 2.06 21.10
N TYR A 30 -7.42 2.67 21.17
CA TYR A 30 -7.66 3.98 20.55
C TYR A 30 -6.68 5.02 21.07
N HIS A 31 -6.49 5.09 22.40
CA HIS A 31 -5.59 6.07 23.02
C HIS A 31 -4.14 5.91 22.55
N VAL A 32 -3.63 4.68 22.49
CA VAL A 32 -2.27 4.41 22.00
C VAL A 32 -2.12 4.87 20.55
N HIS A 33 -3.08 4.56 19.70
CA HIS A 33 -3.06 4.98 18.32
C HIS A 33 -3.16 6.51 18.17
N ASP A 34 -3.97 7.15 19.01
CA ASP A 34 -4.08 8.61 19.07
C ASP A 34 -2.76 9.30 19.41
N VAL A 35 -2.01 8.74 20.39
CA VAL A 35 -0.67 9.22 20.74
C VAL A 35 0.29 9.08 19.56
N VAL A 36 0.28 7.95 18.88
CA VAL A 36 1.10 7.73 17.67
C VAL A 36 0.76 8.79 16.60
N MET A 37 -0.51 8.94 16.25
CA MET A 37 -0.95 9.89 15.23
C MET A 37 -0.58 11.33 15.57
N ARG A 38 -0.80 11.73 16.82
CA ARG A 38 -0.39 13.06 17.31
C ARG A 38 1.11 13.28 17.17
N THR A 39 1.93 12.27 17.46
CA THR A 39 3.39 12.35 17.34
C THR A 39 3.81 12.48 15.87
N LEU A 40 3.20 11.69 14.97
CA LEU A 40 3.47 11.74 13.54
C LEU A 40 3.15 13.09 12.93
N THR A 41 2.11 13.77 13.40
CA THR A 41 1.60 15.01 12.82
C THR A 41 2.20 16.28 13.43
N LYS A 42 2.88 16.21 14.59
CA LYS A 42 3.47 17.36 15.30
C LYS A 42 4.44 18.21 14.48
N SER A 43 5.11 17.63 13.50
CA SER A 43 6.27 18.25 12.83
C SER A 43 6.01 18.58 11.35
N HIS A 44 4.76 18.51 10.86
CA HIS A 44 4.44 18.68 9.43
C HIS A 44 5.44 17.98 8.50
N ARG A 45 5.75 16.73 8.82
CA ARG A 45 6.81 15.96 8.21
C ARG A 45 6.48 15.68 6.74
N HIS A 46 7.36 16.08 5.83
CA HIS A 46 7.17 15.92 4.38
C HIS A 46 7.14 14.44 3.94
N ASN A 47 7.75 13.55 4.72
CA ASN A 47 7.80 12.11 4.45
C ASN A 47 6.64 11.31 5.07
N PHE A 48 5.76 11.92 5.87
CA PHE A 48 4.53 11.28 6.36
C PHE A 48 3.37 11.53 5.39
N SER A 49 2.98 10.49 4.64
CA SER A 49 1.99 10.61 3.57
C SER A 49 0.52 10.56 4.04
N GLY A 50 0.24 10.03 5.25
CA GLY A 50 -1.11 9.97 5.79
C GLY A 50 -1.43 8.69 6.55
N SER A 51 -2.72 8.48 6.86
CA SER A 51 -3.19 7.32 7.63
C SER A 51 -4.29 6.55 6.92
N SER A 52 -4.29 5.24 7.08
CA SER A 52 -5.40 4.37 6.65
C SER A 52 -6.62 4.43 7.59
N ASN A 53 -6.50 5.11 8.73
CA ASN A 53 -7.60 5.35 9.64
C ASN A 53 -8.31 6.66 9.29
N VAL A 54 -9.47 6.57 8.64
CA VAL A 54 -10.24 7.74 8.19
C VAL A 54 -10.62 8.69 9.33
N HIS A 55 -10.94 8.15 10.53
CA HIS A 55 -11.23 8.97 11.70
C HIS A 55 -10.01 9.81 12.12
N PHE A 56 -8.83 9.20 12.19
CA PHE A 56 -7.62 9.93 12.54
C PHE A 56 -7.14 10.83 11.41
N ALA A 57 -7.32 10.45 10.16
CA ALA A 57 -7.03 11.31 9.03
C ALA A 57 -7.86 12.60 9.10
N MET A 58 -9.15 12.50 9.40
CA MET A 58 -10.02 13.65 9.62
C MET A 58 -9.60 14.45 10.87
N LYS A 59 -9.38 13.78 12.01
CA LYS A 59 -9.02 14.43 13.28
C LYS A 59 -7.74 15.24 13.19
N TYR A 60 -6.72 14.71 12.51
CA TYR A 60 -5.40 15.31 12.39
C TYR A 60 -5.16 16.06 11.07
N GLN A 61 -6.18 16.17 10.23
CA GLN A 61 -6.13 16.87 8.95
C GLN A 61 -5.00 16.36 8.03
N VAL A 62 -4.79 15.03 8.02
CA VAL A 62 -3.86 14.37 7.12
C VAL A 62 -4.62 13.59 6.04
N LYS A 63 -3.92 13.23 4.96
CA LYS A 63 -4.53 12.51 3.84
C LYS A 63 -5.01 11.11 4.28
N PRO A 64 -6.29 10.74 4.02
CA PRO A 64 -6.71 9.36 4.11
C PRO A 64 -6.09 8.59 2.94
N ILE A 65 -5.41 7.49 3.25
CA ILE A 65 -4.73 6.66 2.26
C ILE A 65 -5.03 5.19 2.51
N GLY A 66 -4.88 4.36 1.49
CA GLY A 66 -5.14 2.94 1.62
C GLY A 66 -4.72 2.19 0.36
N THR A 67 -4.87 0.88 0.45
CA THR A 67 -4.66 -0.07 -0.64
C THR A 67 -5.78 -1.10 -0.61
N HIS A 68 -5.80 -2.02 -1.58
CA HIS A 68 -6.68 -3.18 -1.50
C HIS A 68 -6.42 -4.03 -0.23
N ALA A 69 -7.46 -4.69 0.24
CA ALA A 69 -7.36 -5.76 1.24
C ALA A 69 -7.38 -7.13 0.57
N HIS A 70 -6.75 -8.16 1.19
CA HIS A 70 -6.82 -9.55 0.70
C HIS A 70 -8.27 -10.03 0.61
N GLU A 71 -9.12 -9.64 1.56
CA GLU A 71 -10.55 -9.99 1.60
C GLU A 71 -11.31 -9.53 0.34
N TRP A 72 -10.90 -8.45 -0.30
CA TRP A 72 -11.46 -8.01 -1.57
C TRP A 72 -11.27 -9.06 -2.67
N PHE A 73 -10.06 -9.57 -2.80
CA PHE A 73 -9.75 -10.65 -3.76
C PHE A 73 -10.41 -11.97 -3.37
N MET A 74 -10.45 -12.30 -2.07
CA MET A 74 -11.08 -13.51 -1.56
C MET A 74 -12.60 -13.51 -1.80
N PHE A 75 -13.26 -12.39 -1.65
CA PHE A 75 -14.67 -12.23 -2.02
C PHE A 75 -14.89 -12.54 -3.51
N HIS A 76 -14.06 -11.98 -4.39
CA HIS A 76 -14.15 -12.25 -5.82
C HIS A 76 -13.82 -13.70 -6.18
N ALA A 77 -12.96 -14.36 -5.42
CA ALA A 77 -12.74 -15.80 -5.61
C ALA A 77 -13.96 -16.64 -5.24
N ALA A 78 -14.70 -16.25 -4.21
CA ALA A 78 -15.94 -16.94 -3.85
C ALA A 78 -17.03 -16.76 -4.92
N GLU A 79 -17.10 -15.59 -5.57
CA GLU A 79 -18.10 -15.28 -6.59
C GLU A 79 -17.72 -15.79 -7.98
N TYR A 80 -16.45 -15.60 -8.39
CA TYR A 80 -15.99 -15.87 -9.77
C TYR A 80 -14.97 -17.01 -9.89
N GLY A 81 -14.63 -17.66 -8.78
CA GLY A 81 -13.58 -18.69 -8.71
C GLY A 81 -12.16 -18.09 -8.71
N PHE A 82 -11.21 -18.89 -8.20
CA PHE A 82 -9.80 -18.45 -8.03
C PHE A 82 -9.15 -17.97 -9.33
N LYS A 83 -9.47 -18.59 -10.46
CA LYS A 83 -8.89 -18.23 -11.76
C LYS A 83 -9.21 -16.80 -12.17
N MET A 84 -10.41 -16.32 -11.86
CA MET A 84 -10.89 -15.00 -12.28
C MET A 84 -10.73 -13.93 -11.18
N SER A 85 -10.40 -14.34 -9.97
CA SER A 85 -10.43 -13.46 -8.79
C SER A 85 -9.64 -12.16 -8.97
N ASN A 86 -8.37 -12.22 -9.35
CA ASN A 86 -7.56 -11.01 -9.51
C ASN A 86 -8.14 -10.10 -10.62
N ALA A 87 -8.46 -10.66 -11.79
CA ALA A 87 -8.99 -9.89 -12.90
C ALA A 87 -10.30 -9.20 -12.55
N MET A 88 -11.25 -9.92 -11.94
CA MET A 88 -12.55 -9.36 -11.55
C MET A 88 -12.43 -8.35 -10.42
N SER A 89 -11.53 -8.58 -9.46
CA SER A 89 -11.23 -7.63 -8.38
C SER A 89 -10.72 -6.29 -8.92
N LEU A 90 -9.81 -6.34 -9.87
CA LEU A 90 -9.23 -5.16 -10.51
C LEU A 90 -10.26 -4.44 -11.38
N GLU A 91 -11.06 -5.20 -12.15
CA GLU A 91 -12.10 -4.65 -13.02
C GLU A 91 -13.16 -3.91 -12.21
N HIS A 92 -13.74 -4.53 -11.18
CA HIS A 92 -14.75 -3.89 -10.34
C HIS A 92 -14.22 -2.68 -9.58
N TRP A 93 -12.93 -2.68 -9.22
CA TRP A 93 -12.30 -1.50 -8.63
C TRP A 93 -12.23 -0.35 -9.63
N VAL A 94 -11.81 -0.62 -10.86
CA VAL A 94 -11.77 0.37 -11.93
C VAL A 94 -13.16 0.88 -12.29
N ASP A 95 -14.17 0.03 -12.30
CA ASP A 95 -15.55 0.42 -12.60
C ASP A 95 -16.09 1.47 -11.62
N VAL A 96 -15.68 1.37 -10.35
CA VAL A 96 -16.11 2.32 -9.31
C VAL A 96 -15.21 3.55 -9.28
N TYR A 97 -13.89 3.35 -9.21
CA TYR A 97 -12.94 4.41 -8.90
C TYR A 97 -12.26 5.03 -10.12
N ARG A 98 -12.43 4.45 -11.31
CA ARG A 98 -11.93 4.99 -12.60
C ARG A 98 -10.42 5.25 -12.65
N GLY A 99 -9.64 4.63 -11.78
CA GLY A 99 -8.20 4.81 -11.64
C GLY A 99 -7.79 5.47 -10.32
N ASP A 100 -8.70 6.16 -9.63
CA ASP A 100 -8.44 6.67 -8.29
C ASP A 100 -8.24 5.54 -7.27
N LEU A 101 -7.51 5.80 -6.18
CA LEU A 101 -7.18 4.84 -5.12
C LEU A 101 -6.47 3.58 -5.66
N GLY A 102 -5.68 3.76 -6.69
CA GLY A 102 -5.15 2.71 -7.56
C GLY A 102 -3.87 2.06 -7.04
N VAL A 103 -3.84 1.47 -5.84
CA VAL A 103 -2.72 0.63 -5.39
C VAL A 103 -3.16 -0.81 -5.26
N ALA A 104 -2.76 -1.64 -6.22
CA ALA A 104 -3.18 -3.03 -6.32
C ALA A 104 -2.36 -3.95 -5.41
N LEU A 105 -3.02 -4.71 -4.54
CA LEU A 105 -2.40 -5.77 -3.74
C LEU A 105 -2.08 -6.97 -4.65
N SER A 106 -0.86 -7.50 -4.55
CA SER A 106 -0.33 -8.42 -5.57
C SER A 106 -0.18 -9.87 -5.13
N ASP A 107 -0.33 -10.19 -3.85
CA ASP A 107 0.11 -11.49 -3.33
C ASP A 107 -0.99 -12.42 -2.80
N THR A 108 -2.27 -12.05 -2.97
CA THR A 108 -3.40 -12.88 -2.46
C THR A 108 -3.35 -14.31 -3.01
N TYR A 109 -3.01 -14.48 -4.28
CA TYR A 109 -2.86 -15.80 -4.94
C TYR A 109 -1.51 -15.92 -5.66
N THR A 110 -0.45 -15.44 -5.06
CA THR A 110 0.91 -15.28 -5.56
C THR A 110 1.11 -14.12 -6.54
N THR A 111 2.25 -13.49 -6.39
CA THR A 111 2.69 -12.38 -7.25
C THR A 111 2.77 -12.77 -8.74
N ASP A 112 3.18 -13.99 -9.06
CA ASP A 112 3.29 -14.46 -10.44
C ASP A 112 1.93 -14.59 -11.12
N VAL A 113 0.92 -15.06 -10.40
CA VAL A 113 -0.45 -15.14 -10.91
C VAL A 113 -1.04 -13.73 -11.07
N PHE A 114 -0.77 -12.84 -10.13
CA PHE A 114 -1.20 -11.44 -10.23
C PHE A 114 -0.66 -10.77 -11.50
N PHE A 115 0.65 -10.81 -11.75
CA PHE A 115 1.24 -10.17 -12.93
C PHE A 115 0.81 -10.77 -14.27
N LYS A 116 0.33 -12.01 -14.31
CA LYS A 116 -0.30 -12.57 -15.51
C LYS A 116 -1.65 -11.92 -15.84
N GLN A 117 -2.33 -11.38 -14.84
CA GLN A 117 -3.66 -10.78 -14.95
C GLN A 117 -3.64 -9.25 -14.85
N PHE A 118 -2.56 -8.67 -14.34
CA PHE A 118 -2.31 -7.23 -14.29
C PHE A 118 -1.80 -6.75 -15.66
N ASP A 119 -2.71 -6.68 -16.60
CA ASP A 119 -2.44 -6.38 -18.01
C ASP A 119 -2.16 -4.90 -18.27
N THR A 120 -2.03 -4.53 -19.55
CA THR A 120 -1.75 -3.14 -19.97
C THR A 120 -2.81 -2.16 -19.49
N LYS A 121 -4.10 -2.57 -19.42
CA LYS A 121 -5.20 -1.72 -18.93
C LYS A 121 -4.96 -1.36 -17.47
N PHE A 122 -4.78 -2.36 -16.62
CA PHE A 122 -4.57 -2.15 -15.19
C PHE A 122 -3.23 -1.47 -14.91
N ALA A 123 -2.16 -1.89 -15.58
CA ALA A 123 -0.85 -1.27 -15.43
C ALA A 123 -0.84 0.23 -15.77
N LYS A 124 -1.71 0.69 -16.67
CA LYS A 124 -1.88 2.11 -16.98
C LYS A 124 -2.77 2.83 -15.98
N LEU A 125 -3.90 2.23 -15.59
CA LEU A 125 -4.90 2.87 -14.74
C LEU A 125 -4.49 2.94 -13.28
N PHE A 126 -3.86 1.89 -12.75
CA PHE A 126 -3.42 1.87 -11.36
C PHE A 126 -2.17 2.73 -11.15
N ASP A 127 -2.10 3.42 -10.01
CA ASP A 127 -0.94 4.23 -9.60
C ASP A 127 0.26 3.37 -9.23
N GLY A 128 0.01 2.15 -8.76
CA GLY A 128 1.08 1.25 -8.36
C GLY A 128 0.60 -0.08 -7.82
N VAL A 129 1.54 -0.80 -7.21
CA VAL A 129 1.31 -2.11 -6.62
C VAL A 129 1.82 -2.16 -5.18
N ARG A 130 1.22 -3.05 -4.36
CA ARG A 130 1.61 -3.29 -2.98
C ARG A 130 2.25 -4.67 -2.85
N HIS A 131 3.45 -4.67 -2.25
CA HIS A 131 4.14 -5.84 -1.74
C HIS A 131 3.74 -6.10 -0.29
N ASP A 132 3.27 -7.29 0.03
CA ASP A 132 2.86 -7.67 1.39
C ASP A 132 3.47 -9.01 1.85
N SER A 133 4.24 -9.68 0.99
CA SER A 133 5.00 -10.90 1.32
C SER A 133 6.09 -11.22 0.31
N GLY A 134 7.10 -11.98 0.73
CA GLY A 134 8.24 -12.42 -0.10
C GLY A 134 9.41 -11.46 -0.08
N ASP A 135 10.37 -11.67 -1.00
CA ASP A 135 11.55 -10.82 -1.13
C ASP A 135 11.19 -9.48 -1.79
N PRO A 136 11.42 -8.34 -1.12
CA PRO A 136 11.04 -7.02 -1.65
C PRO A 136 11.86 -6.61 -2.88
N ILE A 137 13.12 -7.02 -2.98
CA ILE A 137 14.00 -6.66 -4.11
C ILE A 137 13.60 -7.46 -5.35
N GLU A 138 13.33 -8.75 -5.19
CA GLU A 138 12.81 -9.59 -6.27
C GLU A 138 11.46 -9.02 -6.79
N PHE A 139 10.57 -8.66 -5.88
CA PHE A 139 9.28 -8.05 -6.22
C PHE A 139 9.48 -6.72 -6.98
N ALA A 140 10.36 -5.84 -6.52
CA ALA A 140 10.64 -4.57 -7.18
C ALA A 140 11.15 -4.78 -8.61
N ASN A 141 12.12 -5.67 -8.80
CA ASN A 141 12.66 -5.98 -10.12
C ASN A 141 11.59 -6.54 -11.06
N LYS A 142 10.78 -7.50 -10.60
CA LYS A 142 9.66 -8.08 -11.35
C LYS A 142 8.64 -7.02 -11.75
N THR A 143 8.32 -6.11 -10.86
CA THR A 143 7.39 -4.99 -11.10
C THR A 143 7.94 -4.03 -12.16
N ILE A 144 9.21 -3.63 -12.06
CA ILE A 144 9.88 -2.75 -13.02
C ILE A 144 9.87 -3.38 -14.42
N GLU A 145 10.22 -4.66 -14.51
CA GLU A 145 10.21 -5.40 -15.80
C GLU A 145 8.81 -5.50 -16.39
N HIS A 146 7.80 -5.72 -15.54
CA HIS A 146 6.41 -5.78 -15.96
C HIS A 146 5.93 -4.45 -16.59
N TYR A 147 6.21 -3.32 -15.96
CA TYR A 147 5.89 -2.01 -16.52
C TYR A 147 6.65 -1.75 -17.83
N LYS A 148 7.95 -2.05 -17.87
CA LYS A 148 8.77 -1.90 -19.10
C LYS A 148 8.22 -2.73 -20.27
N LYS A 149 7.74 -3.94 -20.02
CA LYS A 149 7.11 -4.82 -21.02
C LYS A 149 5.93 -4.14 -21.74
N PHE A 150 5.19 -3.28 -21.03
CA PHE A 150 4.07 -2.51 -21.58
C PHE A 150 4.44 -1.11 -22.03
N GLY A 151 5.71 -0.76 -22.09
CA GLY A 151 6.18 0.57 -22.46
C GLY A 151 5.81 1.67 -21.47
N ILE A 152 5.58 1.30 -20.19
CA ILE A 152 5.27 2.24 -19.12
C ILE A 152 6.57 2.59 -18.40
N ASN A 153 6.82 3.88 -18.18
CA ASN A 153 7.95 4.32 -17.36
C ASN A 153 7.75 3.88 -15.89
N PRO A 154 8.59 2.99 -15.32
CA PRO A 154 8.42 2.54 -13.95
C PRO A 154 8.49 3.68 -12.91
N LEU A 155 9.22 4.76 -13.19
CA LEU A 155 9.31 5.93 -12.30
C LEU A 155 8.01 6.75 -12.23
N SER A 156 7.03 6.47 -13.09
CA SER A 156 5.69 7.05 -13.00
C SER A 156 4.73 6.25 -12.11
N LYS A 157 5.20 5.20 -11.48
CA LYS A 157 4.41 4.26 -10.68
C LYS A 157 4.98 4.09 -9.28
N TYR A 158 4.15 3.60 -8.35
CA TYR A 158 4.54 3.36 -6.97
C TYR A 158 4.71 1.87 -6.68
N ILE A 159 5.65 1.55 -5.81
CA ILE A 159 5.69 0.27 -5.10
C ILE A 159 5.52 0.60 -3.62
N ILE A 160 4.49 0.05 -2.99
CA ILE A 160 4.27 0.17 -1.54
C ILE A 160 4.69 -1.13 -0.89
N PHE A 161 5.68 -1.06 -0.02
CA PHE A 161 6.10 -2.18 0.82
C PHE A 161 5.34 -2.14 2.14
N SER A 162 4.82 -3.28 2.61
CA SER A 162 3.96 -3.33 3.79
C SER A 162 4.18 -4.55 4.69
N ASP A 163 5.13 -5.41 4.38
CA ASP A 163 5.43 -6.61 5.17
C ASP A 163 6.48 -6.34 6.25
N GLY A 164 6.04 -6.28 7.51
CA GLY A 164 6.90 -6.33 8.70
C GLY A 164 8.03 -5.31 8.73
N LEU A 165 7.80 -4.11 8.22
CA LEU A 165 8.81 -3.08 8.06
C LEU A 165 9.29 -2.53 9.40
N THR A 166 10.60 -2.42 9.52
CA THR A 166 11.31 -1.71 10.59
C THR A 166 12.33 -0.76 9.95
N PRO A 167 12.87 0.24 10.66
CA PRO A 167 13.90 1.12 10.11
C PRO A 167 15.11 0.36 9.53
N GLU A 168 15.48 -0.79 10.14
CA GLU A 168 16.62 -1.60 9.70
C GLU A 168 16.34 -2.39 8.42
N LYS A 169 15.06 -2.55 8.04
CA LYS A 169 14.64 -3.27 6.83
C LYS A 169 14.36 -2.36 5.63
N VAL A 170 14.34 -1.07 5.86
CA VAL A 170 14.09 -0.06 4.85
C VAL A 170 15.39 0.50 4.33
#